data_a02ea3963862650305e0d6e9c50cd201
#
_entry.id   a02ea3963862650305e0d6e9c50cd201
#
_cell.length_a   1.000
_cell.length_b   1.000
_cell.length_c   1.000
_cell.angle_alpha   90.00
_cell.angle_beta   90.00
_cell.angle_gamma   90.00
#
_symmetry.space_group_name_H-M   'P 1'
#
loop_
_entity.id
_entity.type
_entity.pdbx_description
1 polymer ?
#
loop_
_entity_poly.entity_id
_entity_poly.type
_entity_poly.pdbx_seq_one_letter_code
_entity_poly.pdbx_strand_id
1 'polypeptide(L)'
;MDSIFHRISVRRYEDKQVEKEKLMQILRAGMQAPSACNQQPWEFYVVTNPEKIKALSKATPYAGCAANAPVVIVPVYRKEGLIAPDFAQIDLSIAQENMWLETDAQGLGGVWIGIAPM
;
A
#
# COMPACT_ATOMS: atom_id res chain seq x y z
N MET A 1 10.93 -14.44 10.23
CA MET A 1 11.70 -14.00 9.06
C MET A 1 11.86 -12.49 9.09
N ASP A 2 13.02 -12.00 8.78
CA ASP A 2 13.26 -10.55 8.80
C ASP A 2 12.91 -9.95 7.43
N SER A 3 11.73 -9.40 7.32
CA SER A 3 11.22 -8.87 6.06
C SER A 3 12.00 -7.64 5.57
N ILE A 4 12.69 -6.94 6.47
CA ILE A 4 13.52 -5.80 6.06
C ILE A 4 14.59 -6.26 5.07
N PHE A 5 15.20 -7.42 5.30
CA PHE A 5 16.24 -7.95 4.44
C PHE A 5 15.74 -8.94 3.39
N HIS A 6 14.50 -9.40 3.52
CA HIS A 6 13.92 -10.40 2.62
C HIS A 6 13.06 -9.78 1.52
N ARG A 7 12.35 -8.70 1.82
CA ARG A 7 11.41 -8.07 0.90
C ARG A 7 12.09 -7.63 -0.42
N ILE A 8 11.46 -7.98 -1.51
CA ILE A 8 11.85 -7.51 -2.85
C ILE A 8 10.62 -6.96 -3.56
N SER A 9 10.84 -6.26 -4.65
CA SER A 9 9.74 -5.80 -5.51
C SER A 9 9.25 -6.97 -6.35
N VAL A 10 7.99 -7.34 -6.17
CA VAL A 10 7.34 -8.43 -6.90
C VAL A 10 6.31 -7.83 -7.84
N ARG A 11 6.43 -8.12 -9.13
CA ARG A 11 5.57 -7.54 -10.17
C ARG A 11 4.79 -8.58 -10.97
N ARG A 12 4.87 -9.84 -10.60
CA ARG A 12 4.09 -10.94 -11.17
C ARG A 12 3.33 -11.61 -10.04
N TYR A 13 2.03 -11.78 -10.21
CA TYR A 13 1.16 -12.27 -9.16
C TYR A 13 0.38 -13.47 -9.63
N GLU A 14 0.10 -14.39 -8.71
CA GLU A 14 -0.77 -15.52 -8.96
C GLU A 14 -2.23 -15.04 -9.06
N ASP A 15 -3.01 -15.73 -9.87
CA ASP A 15 -4.45 -15.49 -9.97
C ASP A 15 -5.16 -16.18 -8.80
N LYS A 16 -4.95 -15.62 -7.60
CA LYS A 16 -5.44 -16.18 -6.36
C LYS A 16 -5.78 -15.04 -5.42
N GLN A 17 -6.96 -15.08 -4.85
CA GLN A 17 -7.39 -14.05 -3.92
C GLN A 17 -6.57 -14.08 -2.63
N VAL A 18 -6.33 -12.89 -2.09
CA VAL A 18 -5.67 -12.74 -0.78
C VAL A 18 -6.71 -12.97 0.30
N GLU A 19 -6.38 -13.81 1.26
CA GLU A 19 -7.26 -14.09 2.40
C GLU A 19 -7.55 -12.80 3.17
N LYS A 20 -8.81 -12.63 3.56
CA LYS A 20 -9.26 -11.42 4.25
C LYS A 20 -8.45 -11.14 5.51
N GLU A 21 -8.13 -12.18 6.26
CA GLU A 21 -7.37 -12.04 7.52
C GLU A 21 -5.97 -11.51 7.27
N LYS A 22 -5.31 -11.98 6.20
CA LYS A 22 -3.99 -11.49 5.82
C LYS A 22 -4.06 -10.02 5.41
N LEU A 23 -5.07 -9.66 4.62
CA LEU A 23 -5.28 -8.30 4.17
C LEU A 23 -5.51 -7.36 5.35
N MET A 24 -6.35 -7.77 6.31
CA MET A 24 -6.59 -6.97 7.52
C MET A 24 -5.32 -6.76 8.33
N GLN A 25 -4.47 -7.77 8.42
CA GLN A 25 -3.21 -7.65 9.14
C GLN A 25 -2.25 -6.68 8.43
N ILE A 26 -2.24 -6.69 7.11
CA ILE A 26 -1.46 -5.73 6.33
C ILE A 26 -1.92 -4.29 6.60
N LEU A 27 -3.23 -4.06 6.61
CA LEU A 27 -3.78 -2.74 6.92
C LEU A 27 -3.45 -2.29 8.33
N ARG A 28 -3.51 -3.20 9.30
CA ARG A 28 -3.12 -2.91 10.68
C ARG A 28 -1.64 -2.50 10.77
N ALA A 29 -0.78 -3.15 10.02
CA ALA A 29 0.63 -2.79 9.97
C ALA A 29 0.82 -1.35 9.49
N GLY A 30 0.05 -0.95 8.47
CA GLY A 30 0.06 0.42 7.99
C GLY A 30 -0.40 1.41 9.07
N MET A 31 -1.46 1.07 9.78
CA MET A 31 -1.99 1.94 10.84
C MET A 31 -1.06 2.03 12.05
N GLN A 32 -0.15 1.09 12.22
CA GLN A 32 0.81 1.08 13.32
C GLN A 32 2.00 2.01 13.07
N ALA A 33 2.12 2.57 11.88
CA ALA A 33 3.24 3.44 11.53
C ALA A 33 3.26 4.69 12.41
N PRO A 34 4.44 5.21 12.74
CA PRO A 34 4.53 6.52 13.37
C PRO A 34 4.13 7.62 12.39
N SER A 35 3.71 8.76 12.90
CA SER A 35 3.38 9.92 12.08
C SER A 35 3.73 11.20 12.81
N ALA A 36 3.90 12.29 12.06
CA ALA A 36 4.22 13.58 12.63
C ALA A 36 3.10 14.00 13.58
N CYS A 37 3.44 14.33 14.82
CA CYS A 37 2.48 14.71 15.85
C CYS A 37 1.37 13.67 16.05
N ASN A 38 1.64 12.41 15.74
CA ASN A 38 0.67 11.32 15.80
C ASN A 38 -0.62 11.68 15.04
N GLN A 39 -0.50 12.40 13.93
CA GLN A 39 -1.66 12.89 13.20
C GLN A 39 -2.39 11.82 12.39
N GLN A 40 -1.72 10.71 12.06
CA GLN A 40 -2.32 9.56 11.40
C GLN A 40 -3.19 9.96 10.21
N PRO A 41 -2.61 10.56 9.17
CA PRO A 41 -3.39 11.19 8.10
C PRO A 41 -3.95 10.21 7.08
N TRP A 42 -3.52 8.96 7.12
CA TRP A 42 -3.79 7.96 6.09
C TRP A 42 -5.23 7.49 6.08
N GLU A 43 -5.67 7.15 4.86
CA GLU A 43 -6.85 6.36 4.58
C GLU A 43 -6.44 5.34 3.52
N PHE A 44 -7.00 4.14 3.58
CA PHE A 44 -6.62 3.07 2.65
C PHE A 44 -7.84 2.61 1.89
N TYR A 45 -7.75 2.65 0.56
CA TYR A 45 -8.76 2.06 -0.30
C TYR A 45 -8.27 0.70 -0.75
N VAL A 46 -9.07 -0.33 -0.51
CA VAL A 46 -8.75 -1.70 -0.90
C VAL A 46 -9.58 -2.06 -2.11
N VAL A 47 -8.92 -2.31 -3.24
CA VAL A 47 -9.58 -2.54 -4.51
C VAL A 47 -9.37 -3.99 -4.92
N THR A 48 -10.45 -4.74 -5.04
CA THR A 48 -10.42 -6.14 -5.48
C THR A 48 -11.19 -6.35 -6.78
N ASN A 49 -11.96 -5.37 -7.24
CA ASN A 49 -12.70 -5.45 -8.50
C ASN A 49 -11.73 -5.43 -9.68
N PRO A 50 -11.73 -6.47 -10.54
CA PRO A 50 -10.75 -6.57 -11.63
C PRO A 50 -10.78 -5.40 -12.62
N GLU A 51 -11.95 -4.85 -12.89
CA GLU A 51 -12.07 -3.72 -13.82
C GLU A 51 -11.47 -2.45 -13.24
N LYS A 52 -11.68 -2.22 -11.94
CA LYS A 52 -11.10 -1.07 -11.25
C LYS A 52 -9.58 -1.21 -11.13
N ILE A 53 -9.11 -2.42 -10.86
CA ILE A 53 -7.66 -2.69 -10.83
C ILE A 53 -7.05 -2.42 -12.20
N LYS A 54 -7.71 -2.84 -13.26
CA LYS A 54 -7.26 -2.60 -14.61
C LYS A 54 -7.18 -1.10 -14.93
N ALA A 55 -8.17 -0.34 -14.46
CA ALA A 55 -8.17 1.11 -14.61
C ALA A 55 -7.01 1.74 -13.83
N LEU A 56 -6.76 1.28 -12.61
CA LEU A 56 -5.64 1.77 -11.80
C LEU A 56 -4.28 1.47 -12.42
N SER A 57 -4.16 0.34 -13.14
CA SER A 57 -2.90 -0.02 -13.80
C SER A 57 -2.49 0.98 -14.87
N LYS A 58 -3.39 1.85 -15.29
CA LYS A 58 -3.14 2.89 -16.28
C LYS A 58 -2.88 4.25 -15.66
N ALA A 59 -2.87 4.35 -14.33
CA ALA A 59 -2.72 5.62 -13.63
C ALA A 59 -1.35 6.27 -13.88
N THR A 60 -0.30 5.45 -14.06
CA THR A 60 1.04 5.93 -14.43
C THR A 60 1.65 4.94 -15.41
N PRO A 61 2.71 5.34 -16.15
CA PRO A 61 3.44 4.40 -17.01
C PRO A 61 4.08 3.23 -16.26
N TYR A 62 4.22 3.34 -14.95
CA TYR A 62 4.90 2.34 -14.11
C TYR A 62 3.93 1.42 -13.38
N ALA A 63 2.62 1.61 -13.53
CA ALA A 63 1.60 0.87 -12.79
C ALA A 63 1.10 -0.38 -13.51
N GLY A 64 1.65 -0.71 -14.66
CA GLY A 64 1.15 -1.82 -15.50
C GLY A 64 1.09 -3.17 -14.80
N CYS A 65 2.01 -3.44 -13.89
CA CYS A 65 2.03 -4.70 -13.16
C CYS A 65 0.81 -4.90 -12.27
N ALA A 66 0.10 -3.83 -11.90
CA ALA A 66 -1.11 -3.92 -11.08
C ALA A 66 -2.26 -4.61 -11.79
N ALA A 67 -2.26 -4.63 -13.13
CA ALA A 67 -3.37 -5.17 -13.92
C ALA A 67 -3.74 -6.62 -13.55
N ASN A 68 -2.76 -7.41 -13.12
CA ASN A 68 -2.95 -8.81 -12.78
C ASN A 68 -2.88 -9.08 -11.27
N ALA A 69 -2.88 -8.04 -10.46
CA ALA A 69 -2.87 -8.21 -9.01
C ALA A 69 -4.27 -8.58 -8.50
N PRO A 70 -4.37 -9.47 -7.51
CA PRO A 70 -5.67 -9.80 -6.91
C PRO A 70 -6.21 -8.67 -6.04
N VAL A 71 -5.34 -7.79 -5.55
CA VAL A 71 -5.73 -6.66 -4.73
C VAL A 71 -4.75 -5.51 -4.94
N VAL A 72 -5.29 -4.30 -4.94
CA VAL A 72 -4.51 -3.07 -4.96
C VAL A 72 -4.93 -2.24 -3.75
N ILE A 73 -3.97 -1.82 -2.96
CA ILE A 73 -4.22 -0.91 -1.85
C ILE A 73 -3.78 0.48 -2.29
N VAL A 74 -4.70 1.44 -2.19
CA VAL A 74 -4.42 2.83 -2.56
C VAL A 74 -4.38 3.66 -1.27
N PRO A 75 -3.20 3.97 -0.74
CA PRO A 75 -3.08 4.85 0.41
C PRO A 75 -3.27 6.29 -0.04
N VAL A 76 -4.07 7.01 0.70
CA VAL A 76 -4.27 8.45 0.50
C VAL A 76 -4.19 9.14 1.87
N TYR A 77 -3.99 10.44 1.86
CA TYR A 77 -4.00 11.20 3.11
C TYR A 77 -5.03 12.32 3.03
N ARG A 78 -5.65 12.59 4.17
CA ARG A 78 -6.56 13.73 4.28
C ARG A 78 -5.75 15.02 4.32
N LYS A 79 -6.35 16.10 3.83
CA LYS A 79 -5.67 17.39 3.76
C LYS A 79 -6.07 18.33 4.89
N GLU A 80 -7.20 18.08 5.54
CA GLU A 80 -7.76 18.96 6.54
C GLU A 80 -7.55 18.40 7.94
N GLY A 81 -7.45 19.30 8.92
CA GLY A 81 -7.35 18.93 10.32
C GLY A 81 -6.00 18.35 10.72
N LEU A 82 -4.95 18.56 9.92
CA LEU A 82 -3.62 18.07 10.24
C LEU A 82 -2.82 19.13 11.00
N ILE A 83 -2.09 18.67 12.01
CA ILE A 83 -1.17 19.53 12.77
C ILE A 83 0.06 19.85 11.95
N ALA A 84 0.56 18.86 11.20
CA ALA A 84 1.78 18.97 10.41
C ALA A 84 1.53 18.52 8.96
N PRO A 85 0.77 19.31 8.17
CA PRO A 85 0.35 18.91 6.84
C PRO A 85 1.51 18.63 5.89
N ASP A 86 2.65 19.29 6.05
CA ASP A 86 3.81 19.09 5.18
C ASP A 86 4.43 17.70 5.34
N PHE A 87 4.12 17.00 6.42
CA PHE A 87 4.64 15.66 6.68
C PHE A 87 3.65 14.54 6.34
N ALA A 88 2.47 14.89 5.86
CA ALA A 88 1.44 13.87 5.57
C ALA A 88 1.89 12.85 4.53
N GLN A 89 2.57 13.30 3.49
CA GLN A 89 3.09 12.40 2.46
C GLN A 89 4.18 11.49 3.01
N ILE A 90 5.02 12.02 3.90
CA ILE A 90 6.06 11.23 4.56
C ILE A 90 5.41 10.19 5.46
N ASP A 91 4.42 10.58 6.26
CA ASP A 91 3.67 9.67 7.12
C ASP A 91 3.06 8.53 6.31
N LEU A 92 2.48 8.86 5.16
CA LEU A 92 1.87 7.88 4.27
C LEU A 92 2.91 6.89 3.75
N SER A 93 4.09 7.37 3.42
CA SER A 93 5.18 6.53 2.91
C SER A 93 5.65 5.53 3.98
N ILE A 94 5.69 5.95 5.24
CA ILE A 94 6.06 5.06 6.34
C ILE A 94 5.00 3.97 6.50
N ALA A 95 3.72 4.35 6.46
CA ALA A 95 2.63 3.38 6.54
C ALA A 95 2.69 2.38 5.39
N GLN A 96 3.00 2.84 4.18
CA GLN A 96 3.11 1.99 3.02
C GLN A 96 4.25 0.99 3.15
N GLU A 97 5.39 1.40 3.67
CA GLU A 97 6.50 0.48 3.90
C GLU A 97 6.13 -0.59 4.94
N ASN A 98 5.46 -0.19 6.02
CA ASN A 98 4.98 -1.15 7.01
C ASN A 98 4.08 -2.21 6.35
N MET A 99 3.16 -1.77 5.49
CA MET A 99 2.26 -2.70 4.78
C MET A 99 3.04 -3.62 3.86
N TRP A 100 4.06 -3.12 3.21
CA TRP A 100 4.89 -3.91 2.30
C TRP A 100 5.68 -4.96 3.06
N LEU A 101 6.26 -4.59 4.18
CA LEU A 101 6.98 -5.53 5.04
C LEU A 101 6.05 -6.62 5.60
N GLU A 102 4.84 -6.25 6.02
CA GLU A 102 3.87 -7.22 6.51
C GLU A 102 3.40 -8.14 5.38
N THR A 103 3.23 -7.62 4.18
CA THR A 103 2.90 -8.41 2.99
C THR A 103 3.94 -9.51 2.78
N ASP A 104 5.22 -9.17 2.87
CA ASP A 104 6.30 -10.12 2.77
C ASP A 104 6.25 -11.15 3.91
N ALA A 105 6.03 -10.69 5.12
CA ALA A 105 5.95 -11.57 6.30
C ALA A 105 4.80 -12.58 6.20
N GLN A 106 3.73 -12.23 5.47
CA GLN A 106 2.58 -13.11 5.24
C GLN A 106 2.81 -14.11 4.11
N GLY A 107 4.00 -14.12 3.51
CA GLY A 107 4.30 -14.99 2.39
C GLY A 107 3.73 -14.50 1.07
N LEU A 108 3.35 -13.25 0.98
CA LEU A 108 2.82 -12.62 -0.22
C LEU A 108 3.90 -11.74 -0.85
N GLY A 109 3.62 -11.22 -2.05
CA GLY A 109 4.50 -10.29 -2.73
C GLY A 109 3.79 -9.01 -3.09
N GLY A 110 4.53 -7.92 -3.16
CA GLY A 110 4.00 -6.64 -3.54
C GLY A 110 5.05 -5.73 -4.12
N VAL A 111 4.62 -4.56 -4.53
CA VAL A 111 5.50 -3.51 -5.04
C VAL A 111 4.87 -2.15 -4.76
N TRP A 112 5.72 -1.19 -4.52
CA TRP A 112 5.32 0.20 -4.34
C TRP A 112 5.23 0.87 -5.72
N ILE A 113 4.11 1.51 -5.99
CA ILE A 113 3.93 2.30 -7.20
C ILE A 113 3.70 3.75 -6.78
N GLY A 114 4.58 4.63 -7.23
CA GLY A 114 4.45 6.05 -6.95
C GLY A 114 3.46 6.70 -7.91
N ILE A 115 2.55 7.49 -7.36
CA ILE A 115 1.56 8.24 -8.13
C ILE A 115 1.83 9.73 -8.00
N ALA A 116 1.82 10.24 -6.78
CA ALA A 116 2.09 11.64 -6.51
C ALA A 116 3.60 11.83 -6.26
N PRO A 117 4.17 12.93 -6.64
CA PRO A 117 3.54 14.15 -7.20
C PRO A 117 3.48 14.21 -8.72
N MET A 118 3.50 13.10 -9.39
CA MET A 118 3.47 13.07 -10.86
C MET A 118 2.17 13.59 -11.44
#